data_0f3b5f0bd91b508042b1f7b9d899763a
#
_entry.id   0f3b5f0bd91b508042b1f7b9d899763a
#
_cell.length_a   1.000
_cell.length_b   1.000
_cell.length_c   1.000
_cell.angle_alpha   90.00
_cell.angle_beta   90.00
_cell.angle_gamma   90.00
#
_symmetry.space_group_name_H-M   'P 1'
#
loop_
_entity.id
_entity.type
_entity.pdbx_description
1 polymer ?
#
loop_
_entity_poly.entity_id
_entity_poly.type
_entity_poly.pdbx_seq_one_letter_code
_entity_poly.pdbx_strand_id
1 'polypeptide(L)'
;MNEYIPYGKQSISETDIAKVCEVLRSDWLTQGPTVRTFENAVTEKCNAQYAVAVNSATSALHIACLALGVGPGDTVWTSPNTFVASANCARYCGASVDFVDIDPDTWCLSVEKLRLKLEDYKSAWKQLPKVVIPVHLS
;
A
#
# COMPACT_ATOMS: atom_id res chain seq x y z
N MET A 1 14.82 36.16 3.37
CA MET A 1 14.06 35.42 2.34
C MET A 1 13.44 34.22 3.04
N ASN A 2 12.12 34.11 3.07
CA ASN A 2 11.49 32.91 3.61
C ASN A 2 11.78 31.73 2.67
N GLU A 3 12.51 30.76 3.15
CA GLU A 3 12.77 29.53 2.42
C GLU A 3 11.46 28.75 2.27
N TYR A 4 11.04 28.47 1.05
CA TYR A 4 9.82 27.70 0.79
C TYR A 4 10.06 26.25 1.21
N ILE A 5 9.24 25.75 2.14
CA ILE A 5 9.26 24.36 2.58
C ILE A 5 8.19 23.61 1.77
N PRO A 6 8.56 22.73 0.82
CA PRO A 6 7.59 21.97 0.05
C PRO A 6 6.94 20.89 0.93
N TYR A 7 5.69 20.52 0.62
CA TYR A 7 4.98 19.42 1.28
C TYR A 7 5.74 18.08 1.16
N GLY A 8 6.38 17.86 0.02
CA GLY A 8 7.25 16.72 -0.20
C GLY A 8 8.24 17.01 -1.31
N LYS A 9 9.43 16.46 -1.17
CA LYS A 9 10.50 16.58 -2.17
C LYS A 9 11.24 15.24 -2.24
N GLN A 10 11.42 14.73 -3.43
CA GLN A 10 12.27 13.55 -3.67
C GLN A 10 13.74 13.86 -3.30
N SER A 11 14.43 12.85 -2.81
CA SER A 11 15.88 12.86 -2.63
C SER A 11 16.50 11.93 -3.65
N ILE A 12 17.22 12.48 -4.61
CA ILE A 12 17.88 11.75 -5.68
C ILE A 12 19.38 12.04 -5.57
N SER A 13 20.16 10.99 -5.42
CA SER A 13 21.62 11.05 -5.36
C SER A 13 22.26 10.84 -6.74
N GLU A 14 23.53 11.20 -6.86
CA GLU A 14 24.32 10.89 -8.08
C GLU A 14 24.42 9.37 -8.33
N THR A 15 24.38 8.56 -7.28
CA THR A 15 24.32 7.10 -7.39
C THR A 15 23.04 6.62 -8.06
N ASP A 16 21.89 7.22 -7.71
CA ASP A 16 20.61 6.89 -8.33
C ASP A 16 20.61 7.24 -9.81
N ILE A 17 21.14 8.43 -10.16
CA ILE A 17 21.28 8.89 -11.55
C ILE A 17 22.20 7.93 -12.34
N ALA A 18 23.34 7.56 -11.76
CA ALA A 18 24.28 6.65 -12.39
C ALA A 18 23.64 5.28 -12.68
N LYS A 19 22.86 4.74 -11.74
CA LYS A 19 22.13 3.47 -11.91
C LYS A 19 21.09 3.53 -13.02
N VAL A 20 20.32 4.60 -13.10
CA VAL A 20 19.38 4.81 -14.21
C VAL A 20 20.13 4.89 -15.56
N CYS A 21 21.21 5.65 -15.62
CA CYS A 21 22.03 5.74 -16.84
C CYS A 21 22.63 4.39 -17.25
N GLU A 22 23.07 3.57 -16.30
CA GLU A 22 23.57 2.21 -16.55
C GLU A 22 22.49 1.35 -17.23
N VAL A 23 21.26 1.36 -16.70
CA VAL A 23 20.13 0.61 -17.28
C VAL A 23 19.79 1.13 -18.69
N LEU A 24 19.75 2.45 -18.90
CA LEU A 24 19.46 3.04 -20.20
C LEU A 24 20.50 2.71 -21.28
N ARG A 25 21.73 2.39 -20.88
CA ARG A 25 22.81 1.97 -21.78
C ARG A 25 22.91 0.46 -21.94
N SER A 26 22.13 -0.31 -21.20
CA SER A 26 22.09 -1.77 -21.28
C SER A 26 21.23 -2.25 -22.45
N ASP A 27 21.32 -3.52 -22.77
CA ASP A 27 20.51 -4.16 -23.80
C ASP A 27 19.03 -4.34 -23.38
N TRP A 28 18.69 -4.07 -22.10
CA TRP A 28 17.39 -4.34 -21.51
C TRP A 28 16.75 -3.09 -20.93
N LEU A 29 15.81 -2.49 -21.65
CA LEU A 29 14.98 -1.37 -21.16
C LEU A 29 13.64 -1.82 -20.59
N THR A 30 13.15 -3.00 -20.98
CA THR A 30 11.90 -3.58 -20.50
C THR A 30 12.14 -4.99 -19.99
N GLN A 31 11.54 -5.34 -18.86
CA GLN A 31 11.56 -6.69 -18.29
C GLN A 31 12.98 -7.30 -18.11
N GLY A 32 13.99 -6.45 -18.00
CA GLY A 32 15.37 -6.87 -17.85
C GLY A 32 15.72 -7.37 -16.43
N PRO A 33 16.98 -7.77 -16.20
CA PRO A 33 17.43 -8.32 -14.91
C PRO A 33 17.32 -7.33 -13.75
N THR A 34 17.26 -6.02 -14.02
CA THR A 34 17.18 -4.96 -13.00
C THR A 34 15.90 -5.05 -12.17
N VAL A 35 14.77 -5.41 -12.78
CA VAL A 35 13.50 -5.61 -12.05
C VAL A 35 13.66 -6.72 -11.01
N ARG A 36 14.23 -7.85 -11.42
CA ARG A 36 14.44 -8.99 -10.51
C ARG A 36 15.45 -8.67 -9.41
N THR A 37 16.49 -7.91 -9.72
CA THR A 37 17.46 -7.41 -8.72
C THR A 37 16.76 -6.53 -7.68
N PHE A 38 15.87 -5.65 -8.11
CA PHE A 38 15.05 -4.82 -7.22
C PHE A 38 14.13 -5.67 -6.35
N GLU A 39 13.39 -6.62 -6.93
CA GLU A 39 12.50 -7.53 -6.19
C GLU A 39 13.27 -8.32 -5.12
N ASN A 40 14.44 -8.86 -5.45
CA ASN A 40 15.30 -9.57 -4.50
C ASN A 40 15.76 -8.65 -3.36
N ALA A 41 16.18 -7.42 -3.66
CA ALA A 41 16.59 -6.45 -2.63
C ALA A 41 15.42 -6.10 -1.68
N VAL A 42 14.19 -6.00 -2.22
CA VAL A 42 12.99 -5.78 -1.40
C VAL A 42 12.70 -7.00 -0.52
N THR A 43 12.81 -8.23 -1.03
CA THR A 43 12.60 -9.45 -0.22
C THR A 43 13.59 -9.53 0.93
N GLU A 44 14.86 -9.25 0.69
CA GLU A 44 15.90 -9.21 1.72
C GLU A 44 15.62 -8.13 2.77
N LYS A 45 15.31 -6.90 2.33
CA LYS A 45 15.06 -5.77 3.22
C LYS A 45 13.83 -5.95 4.11
N CYS A 46 12.78 -6.58 3.57
CA CYS A 46 11.50 -6.78 4.24
C CYS A 46 11.38 -8.15 4.92
N ASN A 47 12.40 -9.01 4.82
CA ASN A 47 12.35 -10.40 5.26
C ASN A 47 11.12 -11.14 4.71
N ALA A 48 10.82 -10.89 3.43
CA ALA A 48 9.69 -11.48 2.71
C ALA A 48 10.17 -12.62 1.82
N GLN A 49 9.29 -13.58 1.52
CA GLN A 49 9.62 -14.69 0.63
C GLN A 49 9.59 -14.29 -0.83
N TYR A 50 8.71 -13.37 -1.19
CA TYR A 50 8.50 -12.90 -2.56
C TYR A 50 8.27 -11.39 -2.59
N ALA A 51 8.64 -10.76 -3.69
CA ALA A 51 8.28 -9.39 -4.04
C ALA A 51 7.91 -9.32 -5.51
N VAL A 52 7.00 -8.42 -5.86
CA VAL A 52 6.58 -8.15 -7.23
C VAL A 52 6.61 -6.66 -7.45
N ALA A 53 7.43 -6.22 -8.40
CA ALA A 53 7.51 -4.83 -8.78
C ALA A 53 6.34 -4.44 -9.69
N VAL A 54 5.73 -3.30 -9.40
CA VAL A 54 4.65 -2.70 -10.20
C VAL A 54 4.91 -1.22 -10.40
N ASN A 55 4.18 -0.60 -11.31
CA ASN A 55 4.40 0.80 -11.69
C ASN A 55 3.94 1.82 -10.63
N SER A 56 3.15 1.42 -9.64
CA SER A 56 2.65 2.31 -8.59
C SER A 56 2.16 1.52 -7.38
N ALA A 57 2.13 2.17 -6.20
CA ALA A 57 1.51 1.61 -5.00
C ALA A 57 0.00 1.36 -5.18
N THR A 58 -0.68 2.15 -6.01
CA THR A 58 -2.08 1.91 -6.38
C THR A 58 -2.26 0.55 -7.06
N SER A 59 -1.39 0.22 -8.01
CA SER A 59 -1.38 -1.10 -8.65
C SER A 59 -1.03 -2.21 -7.67
N ALA A 60 -0.06 -1.97 -6.77
CA ALA A 60 0.32 -2.93 -5.74
C ALA A 60 -0.86 -3.29 -4.83
N LEU A 61 -1.59 -2.30 -4.33
CA LEU A 61 -2.78 -2.50 -3.49
C LEU A 61 -3.88 -3.26 -4.25
N HIS A 62 -4.11 -2.93 -5.52
CA HIS A 62 -5.12 -3.61 -6.33
C HIS A 62 -4.77 -5.08 -6.55
N ILE A 63 -3.55 -5.40 -6.99
CA ILE A 63 -3.15 -6.80 -7.20
C ILE A 63 -3.10 -7.58 -5.90
N ALA A 64 -2.75 -6.95 -4.78
CA ALA A 64 -2.81 -7.60 -3.46
C ALA A 64 -4.26 -7.98 -3.09
N CYS A 65 -5.23 -7.10 -3.31
CA CYS A 65 -6.64 -7.41 -3.12
C CYS A 65 -7.10 -8.58 -4.03
N LEU A 66 -6.70 -8.57 -5.30
CA LEU A 66 -6.99 -9.68 -6.22
C LEU A 66 -6.37 -10.99 -5.77
N ALA A 67 -5.11 -10.98 -5.33
CA ALA A 67 -4.40 -12.16 -4.84
C ALA A 67 -5.05 -12.76 -3.57
N LEU A 68 -5.66 -11.90 -2.72
CA LEU A 68 -6.43 -12.31 -1.56
C LEU A 68 -7.87 -12.74 -1.92
N GLY A 69 -8.24 -12.72 -3.19
CA GLY A 69 -9.56 -13.10 -3.67
C GLY A 69 -10.66 -12.13 -3.26
N VAL A 70 -10.33 -10.85 -3.07
CA VAL A 70 -11.33 -9.80 -2.79
C VAL A 70 -12.23 -9.61 -4.01
N GLY A 71 -13.54 -9.58 -3.80
CA GLY A 71 -14.52 -9.48 -4.88
C GLY A 71 -15.89 -8.98 -4.43
N PRO A 72 -16.90 -9.06 -5.32
CA PRO A 72 -18.28 -8.68 -4.99
C PRO A 72 -18.80 -9.44 -3.76
N GLY A 73 -19.42 -8.72 -2.84
CA GLY A 73 -19.90 -9.26 -1.58
C GLY A 73 -18.91 -9.17 -0.42
N ASP A 74 -17.62 -8.97 -0.70
CA ASP A 74 -16.61 -8.73 0.34
C ASP A 74 -16.60 -7.27 0.78
N THR A 75 -16.03 -7.03 1.97
CA THR A 75 -15.76 -5.69 2.50
C THR A 75 -14.29 -5.57 2.89
N VAL A 76 -13.68 -4.44 2.57
CA VAL A 76 -12.33 -4.07 2.98
C VAL A 76 -12.43 -2.85 3.90
N TRP A 77 -11.71 -2.90 5.03
CA TRP A 77 -11.66 -1.78 5.97
C TRP A 77 -10.31 -1.07 5.88
N THR A 78 -10.33 0.26 5.96
CA THR A 78 -9.13 1.11 6.00
C THR A 78 -9.35 2.32 6.88
N SER A 79 -8.33 3.17 7.06
CA SER A 79 -8.49 4.46 7.75
C SER A 79 -9.16 5.49 6.84
N PRO A 80 -9.94 6.45 7.38
CA PRO A 80 -10.44 7.58 6.61
C PRO A 80 -9.31 8.56 6.22
N ASN A 81 -8.29 8.67 7.03
CA ASN A 81 -7.10 9.49 6.77
C ASN A 81 -6.08 8.68 5.97
N THR A 82 -6.23 8.67 4.66
CA THR A 82 -5.39 7.87 3.74
C THR A 82 -5.41 8.45 2.33
N PHE A 83 -4.43 8.07 1.53
CA PHE A 83 -4.54 8.26 0.09
C PHE A 83 -5.66 7.36 -0.46
N VAL A 84 -6.43 7.89 -1.39
CA VAL A 84 -7.66 7.24 -1.91
C VAL A 84 -7.46 5.83 -2.46
N ALA A 85 -6.24 5.47 -2.86
CA ALA A 85 -5.92 4.12 -3.36
C ALA A 85 -6.19 3.02 -2.33
N SER A 86 -6.08 3.31 -1.02
CA SER A 86 -6.37 2.35 0.05
C SER A 86 -7.84 1.92 0.08
N ALA A 87 -8.76 2.78 -0.38
CA ALA A 87 -10.17 2.46 -0.54
C ALA A 87 -10.48 1.96 -1.96
N ASN A 88 -9.89 2.59 -2.98
CA ASN A 88 -10.18 2.28 -4.37
C ASN A 88 -9.74 0.88 -4.79
N CYS A 89 -8.68 0.32 -4.19
CA CYS A 89 -8.24 -1.05 -4.51
C CYS A 89 -9.33 -2.09 -4.28
N ALA A 90 -10.14 -1.94 -3.22
CA ALA A 90 -11.31 -2.78 -2.98
C ALA A 90 -12.41 -2.53 -4.01
N ARG A 91 -12.67 -1.25 -4.33
CA ARG A 91 -13.69 -0.87 -5.34
C ARG A 91 -13.35 -1.42 -6.73
N TYR A 92 -12.08 -1.44 -7.11
CA TYR A 92 -11.63 -2.04 -8.37
C TYR A 92 -11.89 -3.55 -8.43
N CYS A 93 -11.91 -4.23 -7.28
CA CYS A 93 -12.30 -5.63 -7.18
C CYS A 93 -13.82 -5.86 -7.06
N GLY A 94 -14.65 -4.80 -7.08
CA GLY A 94 -16.09 -4.89 -6.90
C GLY A 94 -16.55 -5.05 -5.44
N ALA A 95 -15.64 -4.94 -4.48
CA ALA A 95 -15.94 -5.05 -3.07
C ALA A 95 -16.45 -3.73 -2.47
N SER A 96 -17.07 -3.81 -1.29
CA SER A 96 -17.44 -2.67 -0.48
C SER A 96 -16.27 -2.17 0.35
N VAL A 97 -16.30 -0.89 0.73
CA VAL A 97 -15.31 -0.28 1.61
C VAL A 97 -16.02 0.25 2.85
N ASP A 98 -15.39 0.06 4.01
CA ASP A 98 -15.79 0.68 5.26
C ASP A 98 -14.56 1.17 6.01
N PHE A 99 -14.73 2.01 7.02
CA PHE A 99 -13.65 2.72 7.66
C PHE A 99 -13.57 2.40 9.16
N VAL A 100 -12.34 2.36 9.63
CA VAL A 100 -12.01 2.39 11.06
C VAL A 100 -11.31 3.71 11.33
N ASP A 101 -11.83 4.46 12.26
CA ASP A 101 -11.33 5.79 12.58
C ASP A 101 -9.90 5.75 13.15
N ILE A 102 -9.23 6.89 13.10
CA ILE A 102 -7.86 7.06 13.53
C ILE A 102 -7.75 7.25 15.06
N ASP A 103 -6.57 7.00 15.54
CA ASP A 103 -6.09 7.43 16.83
C ASP A 103 -5.68 8.91 16.76
N PRO A 104 -6.16 9.80 17.64
CA PRO A 104 -5.93 11.24 17.53
C PRO A 104 -4.46 11.65 17.78
N ASP A 105 -3.69 10.83 18.49
CA ASP A 105 -2.30 11.15 18.83
C ASP A 105 -1.32 10.70 17.74
N THR A 106 -1.57 9.53 17.14
CA THR A 106 -0.70 8.94 16.13
C THR A 106 -1.16 9.15 14.70
N TRP A 107 -2.44 9.51 14.50
CA TRP A 107 -3.14 9.65 13.22
C TRP A 107 -3.19 8.36 12.38
N CYS A 108 -2.67 7.26 12.92
CA CYS A 108 -2.78 5.94 12.34
C CYS A 108 -4.15 5.32 12.66
N LEU A 109 -4.49 4.20 12.02
CA LEU A 109 -5.69 3.45 12.34
C LEU A 109 -5.73 3.08 13.83
N SER A 110 -6.83 3.43 14.52
CA SER A 110 -7.00 3.13 15.94
C SER A 110 -7.22 1.64 16.15
N VAL A 111 -6.28 1.00 16.84
CA VAL A 111 -6.38 -0.42 17.21
C VAL A 111 -7.58 -0.67 18.10
N GLU A 112 -7.87 0.25 19.02
CA GLU A 112 -9.01 0.13 19.93
C GLU A 112 -10.35 0.21 19.17
N LYS A 113 -10.50 1.19 18.27
CA LYS A 113 -11.71 1.31 17.43
C LYS A 113 -11.87 0.10 16.48
N LEU A 114 -10.75 -0.44 15.97
CA LEU A 114 -10.79 -1.67 15.18
C LEU A 114 -11.29 -2.85 16.01
N ARG A 115 -10.76 -3.02 17.23
CA ARG A 115 -11.18 -4.08 18.15
C ARG A 115 -12.68 -4.00 18.44
N LEU A 116 -13.15 -2.83 18.85
CA LEU A 116 -14.57 -2.59 19.15
C LEU A 116 -15.47 -2.87 17.94
N LYS A 117 -15.08 -2.42 16.76
CA LYS A 117 -15.83 -2.66 15.52
C LYS A 117 -15.89 -4.15 15.16
N LEU A 118 -14.79 -4.89 15.34
CA LEU A 118 -14.76 -6.34 15.12
C LEU A 118 -15.67 -7.08 16.11
N GLU A 119 -15.71 -6.66 17.38
CA GLU A 119 -16.57 -7.23 18.39
C GLU A 119 -18.06 -6.96 18.10
N ASP A 120 -18.42 -5.72 17.70
CA ASP A 120 -19.78 -5.38 17.27
C ASP A 120 -20.22 -6.25 16.09
N TYR A 121 -19.36 -6.39 15.07
CA TYR A 121 -19.68 -7.21 13.90
C TYR A 121 -19.86 -8.69 14.26
N LYS A 122 -19.02 -9.25 15.15
CA LYS A 122 -19.16 -10.62 15.63
C LYS A 122 -20.44 -10.82 16.42
N SER A 123 -20.76 -9.91 17.35
CA SER A 123 -21.95 -10.01 18.20
C SER A 123 -23.25 -9.88 17.40
N ALA A 124 -23.23 -9.07 16.35
CA ALA A 124 -24.35 -8.85 15.43
C ALA A 124 -24.41 -9.87 14.27
N TRP A 125 -23.55 -10.89 14.27
CA TRP A 125 -23.47 -11.90 13.19
C TRP A 125 -23.28 -11.29 11.80
N LYS A 126 -22.66 -10.09 11.72
CA LYS A 126 -22.30 -9.44 10.47
C LYS A 126 -21.05 -10.07 9.87
N GLN A 127 -20.93 -10.00 8.55
CA GLN A 127 -19.73 -10.46 7.86
C GLN A 127 -18.52 -9.59 8.24
N LEU A 128 -17.45 -10.22 8.69
CA LEU A 128 -16.17 -9.55 8.96
C LEU A 128 -15.51 -9.07 7.67
N PRO A 129 -14.64 -8.06 7.74
CA PRO A 129 -13.89 -7.62 6.57
C PRO A 129 -12.98 -8.74 6.08
N LYS A 130 -12.84 -8.87 4.77
CA LYS A 130 -11.89 -9.81 4.17
C LYS A 130 -10.45 -9.33 4.31
N VAL A 131 -10.26 -8.03 4.26
CA VAL A 131 -8.95 -7.37 4.39
C VAL A 131 -9.10 -6.11 5.24
N VAL A 132 -8.11 -5.85 6.07
CA VAL A 132 -7.91 -4.56 6.75
C VAL A 132 -6.61 -3.97 6.23
N ILE A 133 -6.66 -2.73 5.76
CA ILE A 133 -5.50 -1.99 5.24
C ILE A 133 -5.18 -0.86 6.22
N PRO A 134 -4.24 -1.04 7.15
CA PRO A 134 -3.78 0.04 8.01
C PRO A 134 -2.90 1.01 7.21
N VAL A 135 -2.93 2.28 7.59
CA VAL A 135 -2.10 3.33 7.00
C VAL A 135 -1.04 3.74 8.02
N HIS A 136 0.20 3.70 7.60
CA HIS A 136 1.32 4.24 8.38
C HIS A 136 1.48 5.72 7.98
N LEU A 137 1.08 6.60 8.87
CA LEU A 137 1.39 8.02 8.77
C LEU A 137 2.72 8.25 9.47
N SER A 138 3.67 8.84 8.75
CA SER A 138 5.04 9.12 9.19
C SER A 138 5.11 9.90 10.50
#